data_5e4f8e718da2e94666e7667b0c8eda2a
#
_entry.id   5e4f8e718da2e94666e7667b0c8eda2a
#
_cell.length_a   1.000
_cell.length_b   1.000
_cell.length_c   1.000
_cell.angle_alpha   90.00
_cell.angle_beta   90.00
_cell.angle_gamma   90.00
#
_symmetry.space_group_name_H-M   'P 1'
#
loop_
_entity.id
_entity.type
_entity.pdbx_description
1 polymer ?
#
loop_
_entity_poly.entity_id
_entity_poly.type
_entity_poly.pdbx_seq_one_letter_code
_entity_poly.pdbx_strand_id
1 'polypeptide(L)'
;PVGLPSELLDRRPDVLQAERNLHAQTLRIGVAQALKYPSLTLSLDMGAQFIDPTFLFADLGAQLFGPLFNAGKLQRNVEIEEARTQQLLLSYESTYLNALQEVEDAMIAVETYKNEYELRNEQMLLATKASQLAWVRYDGGLTSYLEVLNLQSSQFNSELKASEAFKNQLSSIIALYQALGGGWVVDPENETELN
;
A
#
# COMPACT_ATOMS: atom_id res chain seq x y z
N PRO A 1 15.85 -16.65 2.98
CA PRO A 1 14.70 -17.17 2.28
C PRO A 1 13.61 -16.11 2.40
N VAL A 2 13.44 -15.39 1.31
CA VAL A 2 12.31 -14.45 1.19
C VAL A 2 11.08 -15.36 1.11
N GLY A 3 10.16 -15.23 2.07
CA GLY A 3 8.88 -15.95 2.04
C GLY A 3 8.17 -15.74 0.70
N LEU A 4 7.23 -16.62 0.38
CA LEU A 4 6.47 -16.51 -0.87
C LEU A 4 5.88 -15.11 -0.98
N PRO A 5 5.99 -14.44 -2.13
CA PRO A 5 5.49 -13.07 -2.33
C PRO A 5 4.01 -12.89 -1.91
N SER A 6 3.21 -13.94 -2.00
CA SER A 6 1.81 -13.94 -1.58
C SER A 6 1.59 -13.69 -0.09
N GLU A 7 2.40 -14.29 0.79
CA GLU A 7 2.27 -14.09 2.26
C GLU A 7 2.69 -12.68 2.71
N LEU A 8 3.54 -12.02 1.92
CA LEU A 8 4.01 -10.67 2.22
C LEU A 8 3.01 -9.61 1.75
N LEU A 9 2.26 -9.91 0.68
CA LEU A 9 1.20 -9.03 0.18
C LEU A 9 0.04 -8.88 1.16
N ASP A 10 -0.25 -9.91 1.95
CA ASP A 10 -1.29 -9.87 3.00
C ASP A 10 -0.98 -8.86 4.12
N ARG A 11 0.27 -8.36 4.18
CA ARG A 11 0.70 -7.33 5.15
C ARG A 11 0.64 -5.91 4.57
N ARG A 12 0.40 -5.75 3.29
CA ARG A 12 0.35 -4.43 2.65
C ARG A 12 -0.93 -3.69 3.03
N PRO A 13 -0.83 -2.44 3.51
CA PRO A 13 -2.00 -1.68 3.95
C PRO A 13 -3.00 -1.39 2.82
N ASP A 14 -2.52 -1.19 1.58
CA ASP A 14 -3.35 -0.94 0.41
C ASP A 14 -4.18 -2.17 0.00
N VAL A 15 -3.58 -3.36 0.05
CA VAL A 15 -4.26 -4.64 -0.21
C VAL A 15 -5.30 -4.92 0.88
N LEU A 16 -4.92 -4.76 2.16
CA LEU A 16 -5.84 -4.90 3.29
C LEU A 16 -7.00 -3.90 3.21
N GLN A 17 -6.73 -2.65 2.83
CA GLN A 17 -7.78 -1.65 2.64
C GLN A 17 -8.77 -2.06 1.54
N ALA A 18 -8.27 -2.54 0.39
CA ALA A 18 -9.11 -2.99 -0.71
C ALA A 18 -9.98 -4.19 -0.31
N GLU A 19 -9.40 -5.15 0.43
CA GLU A 19 -10.12 -6.31 0.98
C GLU A 19 -11.23 -5.88 1.95
N ARG A 20 -10.92 -5.01 2.92
CA ARG A 20 -11.91 -4.52 3.89
C ARG A 20 -13.04 -3.72 3.22
N ASN A 21 -12.73 -2.95 2.18
CA ASN A 21 -13.75 -2.25 1.39
C ASN A 21 -14.67 -3.23 0.64
N LEU A 22 -14.13 -4.29 0.07
CA LEU A 22 -14.89 -5.35 -0.58
C LEU A 22 -15.79 -6.06 0.45
N HIS A 23 -15.24 -6.39 1.61
CA HIS A 23 -16.00 -7.01 2.70
C HIS A 23 -17.16 -6.12 3.16
N ALA A 24 -16.92 -4.84 3.41
CA ALA A 24 -17.95 -3.88 3.82
C ALA A 24 -19.05 -3.74 2.75
N GLN A 25 -18.71 -3.76 1.47
CA GLN A 25 -19.68 -3.70 0.38
C GLN A 25 -20.50 -4.98 0.28
N THR A 26 -19.89 -6.13 0.50
CA THR A 26 -20.60 -7.43 0.53
C THR A 26 -21.68 -7.43 1.61
N LEU A 27 -21.40 -6.88 2.79
CA LEU A 27 -22.39 -6.75 3.86
C LEU A 27 -23.54 -5.82 3.48
N ARG A 28 -23.33 -4.80 2.64
CA ARG A 28 -24.40 -3.92 2.14
C ARG A 28 -25.44 -4.66 1.29
N ILE A 29 -25.06 -5.74 0.61
CA ILE A 29 -26.03 -6.61 -0.08
C ILE A 29 -27.02 -7.17 0.94
N GLY A 30 -26.51 -7.66 2.08
CA GLY A 30 -27.36 -8.16 3.17
C GLY A 30 -28.31 -7.09 3.72
N VAL A 31 -27.82 -5.86 3.89
CA VAL A 31 -28.66 -4.72 4.30
C VAL A 31 -29.73 -4.42 3.24
N ALA A 32 -29.38 -4.37 1.97
CA ALA A 32 -30.34 -4.16 0.89
C ALA A 32 -31.39 -5.28 0.80
N GLN A 33 -31.02 -6.52 1.07
CA GLN A 33 -31.93 -7.65 1.16
C GLN A 33 -32.85 -7.52 2.37
N ALA A 34 -32.32 -7.12 3.56
CA ALA A 34 -33.11 -6.94 4.77
C ALA A 34 -34.20 -5.87 4.61
N LEU A 35 -33.93 -4.80 3.85
CA LEU A 35 -34.91 -3.75 3.55
C LEU A 35 -36.15 -4.22 2.75
N LYS A 36 -36.12 -5.42 2.20
CA LYS A 36 -37.28 -6.06 1.52
C LYS A 36 -38.30 -6.63 2.52
N TYR A 37 -37.88 -6.82 3.76
CA TYR A 37 -38.72 -7.38 4.84
C TYR A 37 -39.26 -6.29 5.74
N PRO A 38 -40.40 -6.53 6.41
CA PRO A 38 -40.92 -5.61 7.41
C PRO A 38 -39.96 -5.43 8.59
N SER A 39 -39.81 -4.22 9.06
CA SER A 39 -39.09 -3.90 10.31
C SER A 39 -40.03 -4.00 11.51
N LEU A 40 -39.56 -4.64 12.58
CA LEU A 40 -40.22 -4.65 13.87
C LEU A 40 -39.54 -3.63 14.78
N THR A 41 -40.28 -2.61 15.20
CA THR A 41 -39.81 -1.62 16.16
C THR A 41 -40.49 -1.87 17.53
N LEU A 42 -39.66 -2.02 18.54
CA LEU A 42 -40.13 -2.09 19.92
C LEU A 42 -39.80 -0.76 20.58
N SER A 43 -40.81 -0.14 21.25
CA SER A 43 -40.65 1.07 22.05
C SER A 43 -41.02 0.79 23.49
N LEU A 44 -40.22 1.31 24.42
CA LEU A 44 -40.51 1.33 25.86
C LEU A 44 -40.42 2.79 26.30
N ASP A 45 -41.57 3.36 26.62
CA ASP A 45 -41.68 4.71 27.14
C ASP A 45 -41.94 4.64 28.65
N MET A 46 -41.09 5.31 29.42
CA MET A 46 -41.23 5.40 30.88
C MET A 46 -41.22 6.88 31.27
N GLY A 47 -42.18 7.29 32.08
CA GLY A 47 -42.28 8.68 32.51
C GLY A 47 -42.89 8.83 33.89
N ALA A 48 -42.64 10.00 34.47
CA ALA A 48 -43.28 10.44 35.72
C ALA A 48 -44.00 11.76 35.41
N GLN A 49 -45.27 11.83 35.77
CA GLN A 49 -46.08 13.03 35.70
C GLN A 49 -46.19 13.65 37.07
N PHE A 50 -45.65 14.85 37.25
CA PHE A 50 -45.60 15.56 38.52
C PHE A 50 -46.75 16.60 38.67
N ILE A 51 -47.94 16.28 38.17
CA ILE A 51 -49.14 17.07 38.35
C ILE A 51 -50.01 16.28 39.37
N ASP A 52 -50.65 16.96 40.28
CA ASP A 52 -51.43 16.32 41.37
C ASP A 52 -52.66 15.59 40.80
N PRO A 53 -52.77 14.24 40.95
CA PRO A 53 -51.85 13.31 41.64
C PRO A 53 -50.65 12.93 40.80
N THR A 54 -49.46 12.80 41.41
CA THR A 54 -48.24 12.28 40.77
C THR A 54 -48.43 10.81 40.46
N PHE A 55 -48.19 10.39 39.21
CA PHE A 55 -48.17 8.98 38.85
C PHE A 55 -47.01 8.65 37.92
N LEU A 56 -46.53 7.40 38.02
CA LEU A 56 -45.55 6.80 37.16
C LEU A 56 -46.29 5.97 36.11
N PHE A 57 -45.83 6.08 34.85
CA PHE A 57 -46.33 5.22 33.78
C PHE A 57 -45.19 4.54 33.04
N ALA A 58 -45.47 3.36 32.54
CA ALA A 58 -44.62 2.63 31.63
C ALA A 58 -45.49 2.09 30.48
N ASP A 59 -45.13 2.40 29.28
CA ASP A 59 -45.81 1.93 28.06
C ASP A 59 -44.86 1.10 27.19
N LEU A 60 -45.33 -0.06 26.73
CA LEU A 60 -44.61 -0.95 25.83
C LEU A 60 -45.38 -1.01 24.52
N GLY A 61 -44.72 -0.48 23.45
CA GLY A 61 -45.26 -0.51 22.10
C GLY A 61 -44.51 -1.46 21.21
N ALA A 62 -45.23 -2.11 20.30
CA ALA A 62 -44.64 -2.88 19.19
C ALA A 62 -45.28 -2.48 17.85
N GLN A 63 -44.45 -2.09 16.89
CA GLN A 63 -44.90 -1.68 15.55
C GLN A 63 -44.22 -2.52 14.49
N LEU A 64 -44.99 -3.09 13.56
CA LEU A 64 -44.52 -3.78 12.38
C LEU A 64 -44.81 -2.90 11.17
N PHE A 65 -43.73 -2.45 10.49
CA PHE A 65 -43.84 -1.60 9.33
C PHE A 65 -43.02 -2.17 8.15
N GLY A 66 -43.62 -2.26 6.97
CA GLY A 66 -42.92 -2.79 5.80
C GLY A 66 -43.56 -2.41 4.47
N PRO A 67 -42.78 -2.43 3.39
CA PRO A 67 -43.30 -2.14 2.06
C PRO A 67 -44.16 -3.28 1.54
N LEU A 68 -45.42 -3.03 1.23
CA LEU A 68 -46.33 -3.99 0.60
C LEU A 68 -46.15 -4.02 -0.92
N PHE A 69 -45.88 -2.86 -1.53
CA PHE A 69 -45.66 -2.73 -2.96
C PHE A 69 -44.73 -1.58 -3.26
N ASN A 70 -43.65 -1.82 -4.05
CA ASN A 70 -42.63 -0.83 -4.39
C ASN A 70 -42.19 -0.90 -5.86
N ALA A 71 -43.00 -1.49 -6.76
CA ALA A 71 -42.71 -1.60 -8.18
C ALA A 71 -41.29 -2.13 -8.52
N GLY A 72 -40.78 -3.04 -7.70
CA GLY A 72 -39.47 -3.67 -7.92
C GLY A 72 -38.27 -2.82 -7.49
N LYS A 73 -38.48 -1.61 -6.86
CA LYS A 73 -37.40 -0.72 -6.47
C LYS A 73 -36.40 -1.39 -5.50
N LEU A 74 -36.89 -2.14 -4.50
CA LEU A 74 -36.03 -2.80 -3.52
C LEU A 74 -35.21 -3.94 -4.14
N GLN A 75 -35.79 -4.66 -5.12
CA GLN A 75 -35.03 -5.67 -5.86
C GLN A 75 -33.91 -5.04 -6.66
N ARG A 76 -34.17 -3.92 -7.36
CA ARG A 76 -33.15 -3.19 -8.12
C ARG A 76 -32.05 -2.61 -7.21
N ASN A 77 -32.38 -2.23 -5.99
CA ASN A 77 -31.36 -1.80 -5.02
C ASN A 77 -30.39 -2.94 -4.67
N VAL A 78 -30.88 -4.17 -4.52
CA VAL A 78 -30.01 -5.34 -4.32
C VAL A 78 -29.09 -5.55 -5.54
N GLU A 79 -29.64 -5.51 -6.75
CA GLU A 79 -28.87 -5.64 -8.00
C GLU A 79 -27.78 -4.54 -8.12
N ILE A 80 -28.09 -3.32 -7.67
CA ILE A 80 -27.10 -2.23 -7.63
C ILE A 80 -25.96 -2.54 -6.65
N GLU A 81 -26.28 -3.03 -5.45
CA GLU A 81 -25.23 -3.38 -4.46
C GLU A 81 -24.42 -4.60 -4.92
N GLU A 82 -25.01 -5.57 -5.59
CA GLU A 82 -24.30 -6.68 -6.23
C GLU A 82 -23.33 -6.19 -7.32
N ALA A 83 -23.78 -5.28 -8.20
CA ALA A 83 -22.92 -4.70 -9.23
C ALA A 83 -21.76 -3.88 -8.63
N ARG A 84 -22.01 -3.13 -7.54
CA ARG A 84 -20.95 -2.41 -6.79
C ARG A 84 -19.95 -3.37 -6.14
N THR A 85 -20.43 -4.50 -5.63
CA THR A 85 -19.55 -5.53 -5.07
C THR A 85 -18.63 -6.09 -6.15
N GLN A 86 -19.15 -6.33 -7.34
CA GLN A 86 -18.34 -6.78 -8.47
C GLN A 86 -17.29 -5.75 -8.90
N GLN A 87 -17.64 -4.45 -8.90
CA GLN A 87 -16.66 -3.37 -9.13
C GLN A 87 -15.53 -3.38 -8.10
N LEU A 88 -15.86 -3.53 -6.82
CA LEU A 88 -14.84 -3.56 -5.76
C LEU A 88 -14.00 -4.84 -5.79
N LEU A 89 -14.56 -5.98 -6.22
CA LEU A 89 -13.78 -7.20 -6.47
C LEU A 89 -12.70 -6.96 -7.53
N LEU A 90 -13.10 -6.40 -8.68
CA LEU A 90 -12.14 -6.08 -9.75
C LEU A 90 -11.09 -5.03 -9.31
N SER A 91 -11.49 -4.08 -8.46
CA SER A 91 -10.57 -3.11 -7.88
C SER A 91 -9.57 -3.78 -6.93
N TYR A 92 -10.02 -4.72 -6.11
CA TYR A 92 -9.14 -5.52 -5.24
C TYR A 92 -8.15 -6.34 -6.06
N GLU A 93 -8.63 -7.05 -7.08
CA GLU A 93 -7.76 -7.82 -7.99
C GLU A 93 -6.70 -6.94 -8.66
N SER A 94 -7.10 -5.75 -9.14
CA SER A 94 -6.15 -4.78 -9.72
C SER A 94 -5.11 -4.31 -8.70
N THR A 95 -5.51 -4.00 -7.47
CA THR A 95 -4.59 -3.60 -6.40
C THR A 95 -3.60 -4.72 -6.08
N TYR A 96 -4.08 -5.95 -6.00
CA TYR A 96 -3.25 -7.13 -5.73
C TYR A 96 -2.23 -7.38 -6.85
N LEU A 97 -2.65 -7.31 -8.12
CA LEU A 97 -1.75 -7.48 -9.28
C LEU A 97 -0.69 -6.38 -9.35
N ASN A 98 -1.07 -5.12 -9.08
CA ASN A 98 -0.13 -4.01 -9.02
C ASN A 98 0.90 -4.20 -7.90
N ALA A 99 0.46 -4.68 -6.75
CA ALA A 99 1.35 -4.96 -5.62
C ALA A 99 2.37 -6.08 -5.95
N LEU A 100 1.94 -7.13 -6.68
CA LEU A 100 2.84 -8.18 -7.18
C LEU A 100 3.87 -7.59 -8.15
N GLN A 101 3.43 -6.80 -9.11
CA GLN A 101 4.31 -6.15 -10.08
C GLN A 101 5.35 -5.26 -9.38
N GLU A 102 4.94 -4.45 -8.40
CA GLU A 102 5.87 -3.61 -7.63
C GLU A 102 6.95 -4.42 -6.92
N VAL A 103 6.61 -5.58 -6.35
CA VAL A 103 7.59 -6.46 -5.71
C VAL A 103 8.56 -7.05 -6.74
N GLU A 104 8.06 -7.52 -7.88
CA GLU A 104 8.91 -8.08 -8.95
C GLU A 104 9.84 -7.01 -9.52
N ASP A 105 9.34 -5.82 -9.81
CA ASP A 105 10.12 -4.69 -10.31
C ASP A 105 11.20 -4.27 -9.29
N ALA A 106 10.84 -4.23 -8.01
CA ALA A 106 11.79 -3.88 -6.95
C ALA A 106 12.89 -4.95 -6.78
N MET A 107 12.57 -6.25 -6.90
CA MET A 107 13.58 -7.32 -6.86
C MET A 107 14.58 -7.20 -8.00
N ILE A 108 14.08 -6.99 -9.23
CA ILE A 108 14.93 -6.77 -10.41
C ILE A 108 15.78 -5.52 -10.25
N ALA A 109 15.20 -4.43 -9.71
CA ALA A 109 15.92 -3.18 -9.47
C ALA A 109 17.09 -3.38 -8.47
N VAL A 110 16.89 -4.12 -7.38
CA VAL A 110 17.97 -4.42 -6.40
C VAL A 110 19.14 -5.13 -7.06
N GLU A 111 18.89 -6.15 -7.88
CA GLU A 111 19.94 -6.89 -8.58
C GLU A 111 20.63 -6.00 -9.62
N THR A 112 19.87 -5.24 -10.39
CA THR A 112 20.38 -4.36 -11.44
C THR A 112 21.26 -3.25 -10.87
N TYR A 113 20.81 -2.54 -9.85
CA TYR A 113 21.58 -1.45 -9.23
C TYR A 113 22.79 -1.95 -8.44
N LYS A 114 22.73 -3.17 -7.88
CA LYS A 114 23.90 -3.81 -7.30
C LYS A 114 24.99 -4.02 -8.36
N ASN A 115 24.63 -4.61 -9.49
CA ASN A 115 25.56 -4.87 -10.59
C ASN A 115 26.10 -3.55 -11.19
N GLU A 116 25.24 -2.53 -11.31
CA GLU A 116 25.67 -1.21 -11.76
C GLU A 116 26.69 -0.60 -10.79
N TYR A 117 26.45 -0.64 -9.49
CA TYR A 117 27.38 -0.12 -8.50
C TYR A 117 28.74 -0.82 -8.56
N GLU A 118 28.77 -2.15 -8.69
CA GLU A 118 30.01 -2.92 -8.81
C GLU A 118 30.83 -2.45 -10.02
N LEU A 119 30.20 -2.31 -11.20
CA LEU A 119 30.85 -1.83 -12.42
C LEU A 119 31.33 -0.37 -12.33
N ARG A 120 30.51 0.52 -11.74
CA ARG A 120 30.89 1.94 -11.53
C ARG A 120 32.03 2.09 -10.57
N ASN A 121 32.05 1.28 -9.51
CA ASN A 121 33.14 1.27 -8.54
C ASN A 121 34.47 0.78 -9.18
N GLU A 122 34.40 -0.27 -10.03
CA GLU A 122 35.57 -0.69 -10.80
C GLU A 122 36.05 0.41 -11.76
N GLN A 123 35.12 1.05 -12.50
CA GLN A 123 35.44 2.18 -13.38
C GLN A 123 36.14 3.32 -12.60
N MET A 124 35.64 3.66 -11.41
CA MET A 124 36.25 4.67 -10.54
C MET A 124 37.70 4.29 -10.14
N LEU A 125 37.90 3.04 -9.73
CA LEU A 125 39.24 2.55 -9.35
C LEU A 125 40.22 2.63 -10.53
N LEU A 126 39.78 2.27 -11.74
CA LEU A 126 40.62 2.37 -12.96
C LEU A 126 40.91 3.81 -13.32
N ALA A 127 39.93 4.71 -13.24
CA ALA A 127 40.12 6.14 -13.50
C ALA A 127 41.08 6.78 -12.48
N THR A 128 41.00 6.39 -11.21
CA THR A 128 41.93 6.82 -10.17
C THR A 128 43.37 6.38 -10.47
N LYS A 129 43.55 5.12 -10.87
CA LYS A 129 44.88 4.62 -11.28
C LYS A 129 45.43 5.34 -12.51
N ALA A 130 44.56 5.63 -13.50
CA ALA A 130 44.95 6.37 -14.70
C ALA A 130 45.39 7.80 -14.37
N SER A 131 44.67 8.50 -13.50
CA SER A 131 45.04 9.83 -13.00
C SER A 131 46.37 9.84 -12.25
N GLN A 132 46.59 8.86 -11.36
CA GLN A 132 47.85 8.70 -10.63
C GLN A 132 49.03 8.45 -11.61
N LEU A 133 48.83 7.58 -12.59
CA LEU A 133 49.86 7.31 -13.59
C LEU A 133 50.19 8.54 -14.46
N ALA A 134 49.20 9.36 -14.81
CA ALA A 134 49.39 10.60 -15.50
C ALA A 134 50.29 11.57 -14.73
N TRP A 135 50.09 11.69 -13.40
CA TRP A 135 50.98 12.48 -12.56
C TRP A 135 52.40 11.99 -12.57
N VAL A 136 52.63 10.68 -12.41
CA VAL A 136 53.98 10.09 -12.47
C VAL A 136 54.68 10.37 -13.85
N ARG A 137 53.93 10.25 -14.94
CA ARG A 137 54.44 10.55 -16.31
C ARG A 137 54.73 12.02 -16.51
N TYR A 138 53.90 12.92 -15.92
CA TYR A 138 54.13 14.35 -15.98
C TYR A 138 55.41 14.74 -15.20
N ASP A 139 55.60 14.23 -13.99
CA ASP A 139 56.81 14.46 -13.20
C ASP A 139 58.06 13.94 -13.93
N GLY A 140 57.93 12.84 -14.69
CA GLY A 140 58.98 12.32 -15.53
C GLY A 140 59.18 13.09 -16.85
N GLY A 141 58.40 14.13 -17.14
CA GLY A 141 58.45 14.91 -18.40
C GLY A 141 57.90 14.20 -19.62
N LEU A 142 57.13 13.11 -19.43
CA LEU A 142 56.63 12.22 -20.51
C LEU A 142 55.26 12.61 -21.04
N THR A 143 54.55 13.51 -20.38
CA THR A 143 53.20 13.95 -20.77
C THR A 143 52.97 15.42 -20.44
N SER A 144 51.91 16.03 -20.96
CA SER A 144 51.52 17.41 -20.69
C SER A 144 50.64 17.53 -19.43
N TYR A 145 50.67 18.69 -18.79
CA TYR A 145 49.76 18.98 -17.69
C TYR A 145 48.29 18.94 -18.09
N LEU A 146 47.98 19.25 -19.37
CA LEU A 146 46.61 19.13 -19.90
C LEU A 146 46.09 17.69 -19.81
N GLU A 147 46.95 16.70 -20.08
CA GLU A 147 46.55 15.28 -19.96
C GLU A 147 46.25 14.91 -18.52
N VAL A 148 47.05 15.43 -17.56
CA VAL A 148 46.78 15.24 -16.11
C VAL A 148 45.41 15.80 -15.73
N LEU A 149 45.09 17.05 -16.14
CA LEU A 149 43.81 17.67 -15.88
C LEU A 149 42.63 16.90 -16.49
N ASN A 150 42.79 16.40 -17.71
CA ASN A 150 41.75 15.59 -18.36
C ASN A 150 41.48 14.28 -17.60
N LEU A 151 42.52 13.59 -17.14
CA LEU A 151 42.38 12.34 -16.38
C LEU A 151 41.89 12.58 -14.99
N GLN A 152 42.21 13.70 -14.33
CA GLN A 152 41.60 14.11 -13.05
C GLN A 152 40.11 14.42 -13.21
N SER A 153 39.71 15.12 -14.26
CA SER A 153 38.30 15.36 -14.57
C SER A 153 37.54 14.05 -14.82
N SER A 154 38.19 13.11 -15.55
CA SER A 154 37.61 11.78 -15.77
C SER A 154 37.46 10.98 -14.45
N GLN A 155 38.48 11.04 -13.57
CA GLN A 155 38.42 10.44 -12.23
C GLN A 155 37.25 11.01 -11.43
N PHE A 156 37.16 12.34 -11.32
CA PHE A 156 36.09 13.02 -10.59
C PHE A 156 34.69 12.63 -11.09
N ASN A 157 34.51 12.61 -12.41
CA ASN A 157 33.25 12.17 -13.03
C ASN A 157 32.92 10.70 -12.71
N SER A 158 33.93 9.84 -12.64
CA SER A 158 33.75 8.42 -12.29
C SER A 158 33.41 8.24 -10.81
N GLU A 159 34.00 9.03 -9.92
CA GLU A 159 33.67 9.06 -8.49
C GLU A 159 32.22 9.51 -8.26
N LEU A 160 31.75 10.56 -8.98
CA LEU A 160 30.37 11.01 -8.94
C LEU A 160 29.39 9.91 -9.38
N LYS A 161 29.67 9.24 -10.50
CA LYS A 161 28.83 8.14 -10.99
C LYS A 161 28.80 6.93 -10.06
N ALA A 162 29.93 6.60 -9.42
CA ALA A 162 30.00 5.54 -8.43
C ALA A 162 29.15 5.87 -7.18
N SER A 163 29.22 7.12 -6.71
CA SER A 163 28.42 7.61 -5.60
C SER A 163 26.91 7.60 -5.92
N GLU A 164 26.53 7.99 -7.13
CA GLU A 164 25.15 7.93 -7.61
C GLU A 164 24.63 6.50 -7.70
N ALA A 165 25.45 5.59 -8.25
CA ALA A 165 25.09 4.17 -8.32
C ALA A 165 24.91 3.55 -6.94
N PHE A 166 25.79 3.92 -5.97
CA PHE A 166 25.63 3.50 -4.57
C PHE A 166 24.33 3.98 -3.94
N LYS A 167 23.99 5.27 -4.14
CA LYS A 167 22.71 5.84 -3.70
C LYS A 167 21.53 5.04 -4.31
N ASN A 168 21.57 4.75 -5.61
CA ASN A 168 20.50 4.02 -6.31
C ASN A 168 20.35 2.59 -5.77
N GLN A 169 21.47 1.90 -5.47
CA GLN A 169 21.46 0.59 -4.83
C GLN A 169 20.76 0.63 -3.47
N LEU A 170 21.11 1.59 -2.61
CA LEU A 170 20.45 1.72 -1.31
C LEU A 170 18.96 2.06 -1.44
N SER A 171 18.62 2.95 -2.38
CA SER A 171 17.23 3.32 -2.65
C SER A 171 16.40 2.13 -3.14
N SER A 172 16.96 1.25 -3.96
CA SER A 172 16.28 0.05 -4.44
C SER A 172 15.98 -0.95 -3.32
N ILE A 173 16.88 -1.09 -2.35
CA ILE A 173 16.66 -1.93 -1.17
C ILE A 173 15.51 -1.37 -0.32
N ILE A 174 15.45 -0.05 -0.14
CA ILE A 174 14.35 0.61 0.58
C ILE A 174 13.03 0.42 -0.17
N ALA A 175 13.04 0.58 -1.50
CA ALA A 175 11.86 0.37 -2.33
C ALA A 175 11.34 -1.08 -2.23
N LEU A 176 12.22 -2.07 -2.25
CA LEU A 176 11.84 -3.46 -2.03
C LEU A 176 11.22 -3.67 -0.64
N TYR A 177 11.82 -3.09 0.40
CA TYR A 177 11.27 -3.16 1.75
C TYR A 177 9.86 -2.56 1.83
N GLN A 178 9.61 -1.43 1.16
CA GLN A 178 8.29 -0.81 1.07
C GLN A 178 7.29 -1.65 0.27
N ALA A 179 7.73 -2.19 -0.89
CA ALA A 179 6.89 -3.03 -1.73
C ALA A 179 6.43 -4.32 -1.01
N LEU A 180 7.24 -4.84 -0.09
CA LEU A 180 6.92 -5.98 0.77
C LEU A 180 6.02 -5.62 1.97
N GLY A 181 5.52 -4.38 2.06
CA GLY A 181 4.72 -3.93 3.19
C GLY A 181 5.53 -3.68 4.47
N GLY A 182 6.87 -3.52 4.35
CA GLY A 182 7.75 -3.24 5.47
C GLY A 182 7.52 -1.85 6.07
N GLY A 183 7.69 -1.73 7.38
CA GLY A 183 7.52 -0.48 8.13
C GLY A 183 6.12 -0.25 8.71
N TRP A 184 5.16 -1.10 8.39
CA TRP A 184 3.85 -1.10 9.02
C TRP A 184 3.80 -2.18 10.10
N VAL A 185 3.67 -1.76 11.35
CA VAL A 185 3.42 -2.67 12.48
C VAL A 185 1.90 -2.80 12.61
N VAL A 186 1.36 -3.95 12.25
CA VAL A 186 -0.01 -4.29 12.64
C VAL A 186 0.04 -4.60 14.13
N ASP A 187 -0.55 -3.72 14.95
CA ASP A 187 -0.64 -3.93 16.38
C ASP A 187 -1.65 -5.06 16.62
N PRO A 188 -1.22 -6.24 17.11
CA PRO A 188 -2.12 -7.41 17.25
C PRO A 188 -3.22 -7.19 18.31
N GLU A 189 -3.15 -6.12 19.10
CA GLU A 189 -4.16 -5.80 20.11
C GLU A 189 -5.46 -5.22 19.51
N ASN A 190 -5.44 -4.69 18.29
CA ASN A 190 -6.63 -4.12 17.62
C ASN A 190 -7.53 -5.18 16.92
N GLU A 191 -7.10 -6.42 16.78
CA GLU A 191 -7.95 -7.48 16.20
C GLU A 191 -8.97 -8.06 17.20
N THR A 192 -8.79 -7.84 18.49
CA THR A 192 -9.66 -8.39 19.53
C THR A 192 -10.91 -7.54 19.83
N GLU A 193 -10.99 -6.31 19.36
CA GLU A 193 -12.14 -5.41 19.60
C GLU A 193 -13.22 -5.43 18.49
N LEU A 194 -13.04 -6.20 17.42
CA LEU A 194 -13.95 -6.23 16.26
C LEU A 194 -14.67 -7.58 16.03
N ASN A 195 -14.63 -8.50 17.01
CA ASN A 195 -15.42 -9.76 16.99
C ASN A 195 -16.58 -9.74 17.95
#